data_eb7704ea69f1075cec7431a0ee73c20b
#
_entry.id   eb7704ea69f1075cec7431a0ee73c20b
#
_cell.length_a   1.000
_cell.length_b   1.000
_cell.length_c   1.000
_cell.angle_alpha   90.00
_cell.angle_beta   90.00
_cell.angle_gamma   90.00
#
_symmetry.space_group_name_H-M   'P 1'
#
loop_
_entity.id
_entity.type
_entity.pdbx_description
1 polymer ?
#
loop_
_entity_poly.entity_id
_entity_poly.type
_entity_poly.pdbx_seq_one_letter_code
_entity_poly.pdbx_strand_id
1 'polypeptide(L)'
;MLSKSKYISGQQCDKLLWFKSIRKPPPEEMDEGSKDRLKAGDDVGNLSKELFPGGTEIEYLANNLEKMVEDTNLAIKKGKPIYEATFALNNIMIRADLMNQTEDGWDMYEVKSSSKLKPYHIEDASFQWYVLSKIAGLKINNAYVVTIDSQYFKAGAIDVEQLFTKNNVTKEVTDHLSVVPGEINKMQA
;
A
#
# COMPACT_ATOMS: atom_id res chain seq x y z
N MET A 1 -8.74 15.00 -1.66
CA MET A 1 -8.55 13.63 -2.17
C MET A 1 -8.29 12.70 -0.99
N LEU A 2 -9.02 11.58 -0.91
CA LEU A 2 -8.87 10.54 0.10
C LEU A 2 -7.69 9.62 -0.30
N SER A 3 -6.62 9.65 0.49
CA SER A 3 -5.46 8.75 0.29
C SER A 3 -5.52 7.56 1.26
N LYS A 4 -4.72 6.52 1.01
CA LYS A 4 -4.54 5.36 1.90
C LYS A 4 -4.33 5.78 3.36
N SER A 5 -3.39 6.69 3.62
CA SER A 5 -3.11 7.17 4.99
C SER A 5 -4.25 7.98 5.62
N LYS A 6 -5.04 8.72 4.81
CA LYS A 6 -6.23 9.41 5.30
C LYS A 6 -7.36 8.43 5.62
N TYR A 7 -7.56 7.42 4.78
CA TYR A 7 -8.55 6.37 5.04
C TYR A 7 -8.28 5.68 6.38
N ILE A 8 -7.05 5.20 6.62
CA ILE A 8 -6.68 4.59 7.90
C ILE A 8 -6.83 5.58 9.07
N SER A 9 -6.55 6.87 8.86
CA SER A 9 -6.79 7.88 9.90
C SER A 9 -8.26 8.07 10.21
N GLY A 10 -9.12 8.00 9.20
CA GLY A 10 -10.58 8.05 9.36
C GLY A 10 -11.14 6.83 10.09
N GLN A 11 -10.58 5.64 9.86
CA GLN A 11 -10.93 4.44 10.62
C GLN A 11 -10.60 4.59 12.11
N GLN A 12 -9.50 5.25 12.44
CA GLN A 12 -9.12 5.49 13.83
C GLN A 12 -9.99 6.57 14.48
N CYS A 13 -10.23 7.69 13.79
CA CYS A 13 -10.96 8.84 14.35
C CYS A 13 -11.30 9.86 13.26
N ASP A 14 -12.58 10.25 13.15
CA ASP A 14 -13.06 11.28 12.21
C ASP A 14 -12.32 12.62 12.41
N LYS A 15 -12.01 12.99 13.66
CA LYS A 15 -11.27 14.21 13.98
C LYS A 15 -9.82 14.16 13.45
N LEU A 16 -9.18 12.99 13.50
CA LEU A 16 -7.84 12.80 12.95
C LEU A 16 -7.85 12.97 11.42
N LEU A 17 -8.85 12.39 10.76
CA LEU A 17 -9.06 12.56 9.32
C LEU A 17 -9.26 14.04 8.97
N TRP A 18 -10.11 14.75 9.74
CA TRP A 18 -10.36 16.17 9.54
C TRP A 18 -9.07 16.99 9.63
N PHE A 19 -8.27 16.77 10.68
CA PHE A 19 -6.98 17.47 10.85
C PHE A 19 -6.03 17.19 9.66
N LYS A 20 -5.91 15.95 9.24
CA LYS A 20 -5.03 15.58 8.10
C LYS A 20 -5.56 16.09 6.75
N SER A 21 -6.84 16.41 6.65
CA SER A 21 -7.46 16.85 5.39
C SER A 21 -7.46 18.36 5.22
N ILE A 22 -7.73 19.11 6.28
CA ILE A 22 -7.96 20.56 6.22
C ILE A 22 -6.78 21.34 6.80
N ARG A 23 -6.21 20.87 7.90
CA ARG A 23 -5.08 21.50 8.54
C ARG A 23 -3.84 20.65 8.29
N LYS A 24 -3.01 21.07 7.33
CA LYS A 24 -1.63 20.59 7.35
C LYS A 24 -1.07 21.03 8.70
N PRO A 25 -0.77 20.11 9.64
CA PRO A 25 -0.07 20.53 10.84
C PRO A 25 1.21 21.22 10.39
N PRO A 26 1.71 22.25 11.13
CA PRO A 26 3.04 22.75 10.88
C PRO A 26 3.96 21.53 10.87
N PRO A 27 5.04 21.54 10.06
CA PRO A 27 6.00 20.45 10.10
C PRO A 27 6.48 20.34 11.56
N GLU A 28 5.92 19.37 12.27
CA GLU A 28 6.47 18.98 13.56
C GLU A 28 7.90 18.54 13.26
N GLU A 29 8.85 19.11 13.99
CA GLU A 29 10.20 18.55 14.01
C GLU A 29 10.03 17.11 14.51
N MET A 30 10.08 16.16 13.59
CA MET A 30 9.98 14.75 13.93
C MET A 30 11.12 14.41 14.87
N ASP A 31 10.79 13.80 16.00
CA ASP A 31 11.81 13.25 16.89
C ASP A 31 12.65 12.19 16.15
N GLU A 32 13.86 11.93 16.66
CA GLU A 32 14.79 10.97 16.03
C GLU A 32 14.14 9.58 15.86
N GLY A 33 13.39 9.11 16.86
CA GLY A 33 12.70 7.81 16.78
C GLY A 33 11.62 7.76 15.70
N SER A 34 10.99 8.88 15.35
CA SER A 34 10.05 8.97 14.24
C SER A 34 10.76 8.98 12.89
N LYS A 35 11.91 9.66 12.79
CA LYS A 35 12.76 9.62 11.58
C LYS A 35 13.32 8.23 11.32
N ASP A 36 13.78 7.54 12.37
CA ASP A 36 14.29 6.17 12.27
C ASP A 36 13.21 5.19 11.81
N ARG A 37 11.97 5.34 12.32
CA ARG A 37 10.83 4.51 11.88
C ARG A 37 10.48 4.74 10.41
N LEU A 38 10.51 5.98 9.93
CA LEU A 38 10.29 6.28 8.51
C LEU A 38 11.37 5.67 7.64
N LYS A 39 12.65 5.89 8.02
CA LYS A 39 13.78 5.30 7.31
C LYS A 39 13.72 3.77 7.27
N ALA A 40 13.41 3.14 8.40
CA ALA A 40 13.20 1.68 8.43
C ALA A 40 12.05 1.23 7.53
N GLY A 41 10.98 2.03 7.41
CA GLY A 41 9.89 1.79 6.47
C GLY A 41 10.35 1.83 5.02
N ASP A 42 11.11 2.86 4.65
CA ASP A 42 11.66 3.03 3.30
C ASP A 42 12.65 1.92 2.95
N ASP A 43 13.54 1.54 3.88
CA ASP A 43 14.51 0.45 3.70
C ASP A 43 13.79 -0.89 3.47
N VAL A 44 12.75 -1.19 4.25
CA VAL A 44 11.93 -2.39 4.11
C VAL A 44 11.15 -2.38 2.79
N GLY A 45 10.57 -1.25 2.40
CA GLY A 45 9.89 -1.08 1.12
C GLY A 45 10.84 -1.34 -0.06
N ASN A 46 12.06 -0.81 0.00
CA ASN A 46 13.05 -1.02 -1.06
C ASN A 46 13.50 -2.49 -1.15
N LEU A 47 13.79 -3.13 -0.01
CA LEU A 47 14.17 -4.55 0.02
C LEU A 47 13.05 -5.45 -0.48
N SER A 48 11.80 -5.13 -0.20
CA SER A 48 10.66 -5.94 -0.62
C SER A 48 10.50 -6.04 -2.14
N LYS A 49 11.01 -5.07 -2.90
CA LYS A 49 11.02 -5.10 -4.37
C LYS A 49 11.84 -6.27 -4.92
N GLU A 50 12.83 -6.73 -4.17
CA GLU A 50 13.66 -7.88 -4.54
C GLU A 50 12.90 -9.22 -4.50
N LEU A 51 11.71 -9.28 -3.84
CA LEU A 51 10.80 -10.44 -3.90
C LEU A 51 10.26 -10.69 -5.32
N PHE A 52 10.22 -9.67 -6.16
CA PHE A 52 9.70 -9.74 -7.53
C PHE A 52 10.62 -8.97 -8.49
N PRO A 53 11.83 -9.47 -8.79
CA PRO A 53 12.84 -8.73 -9.55
C PRO A 53 12.39 -8.42 -10.98
N GLY A 54 12.92 -7.32 -11.53
CA GLY A 54 12.66 -6.92 -12.92
C GLY A 54 11.36 -6.15 -13.14
N GLY A 55 10.72 -5.70 -12.04
CA GLY A 55 9.53 -4.86 -12.06
C GLY A 55 9.79 -3.43 -12.53
N THR A 56 8.72 -2.67 -12.67
CA THR A 56 8.73 -1.23 -12.98
C THR A 56 8.35 -0.44 -11.74
N GLU A 57 9.21 0.44 -11.28
CA GLU A 57 8.90 1.37 -10.19
C GLU A 57 8.25 2.62 -10.74
N ILE A 58 7.16 3.06 -10.11
CA ILE A 58 6.49 4.34 -10.41
C ILE A 58 7.09 5.41 -9.50
N GLU A 59 7.85 6.31 -10.11
CA GLU A 59 8.49 7.42 -9.40
C GLU A 59 7.45 8.33 -8.73
N TYR A 60 7.73 8.76 -7.50
CA TYR A 60 6.87 9.73 -6.83
C TYR A 60 7.11 11.14 -7.36
N LEU A 61 6.09 11.74 -7.95
CA LEU A 61 6.08 13.09 -8.47
C LEU A 61 5.08 13.95 -7.69
N ALA A 62 5.56 14.71 -6.69
CA ALA A 62 4.72 15.44 -5.73
C ALA A 62 3.63 16.33 -6.36
N ASN A 63 3.87 16.86 -7.57
CA ASN A 63 2.97 17.80 -8.25
C ASN A 63 2.48 17.26 -9.60
N ASN A 64 2.66 15.98 -9.89
CA ASN A 64 2.26 15.40 -11.18
C ASN A 64 1.63 14.00 -11.02
N LEU A 65 0.46 13.99 -10.36
CA LEU A 65 -0.30 12.77 -10.14
C LEU A 65 -0.73 12.12 -11.47
N GLU A 66 -1.07 12.91 -12.47
CA GLU A 66 -1.48 12.42 -13.80
C GLU A 66 -0.37 11.59 -14.44
N LYS A 67 0.86 12.06 -14.37
CA LYS A 67 2.03 11.31 -14.87
C LYS A 67 2.24 10.00 -14.15
N MET A 68 2.10 9.98 -12.83
CA MET A 68 2.21 8.75 -12.04
C MET A 68 1.16 7.72 -12.43
N VAL A 69 -0.08 8.16 -12.68
CA VAL A 69 -1.18 7.29 -13.15
C VAL A 69 -0.90 6.80 -14.57
N GLU A 70 -0.43 7.67 -15.46
CA GLU A 70 -0.04 7.30 -16.83
C GLU A 70 1.06 6.23 -16.83
N ASP A 71 2.13 6.44 -16.05
CA ASP A 71 3.25 5.50 -15.93
C ASP A 71 2.79 4.16 -15.36
N THR A 72 1.85 4.17 -14.39
CA THR A 72 1.22 2.96 -13.88
C THR A 72 0.47 2.20 -15.00
N ASN A 73 -0.34 2.91 -15.79
CA ASN A 73 -1.08 2.30 -16.89
C ASN A 73 -0.15 1.72 -17.98
N LEU A 74 0.99 2.36 -18.22
CA LEU A 74 2.02 1.83 -19.12
C LEU A 74 2.71 0.60 -18.52
N ALA A 75 2.97 0.58 -17.22
CA ALA A 75 3.55 -0.56 -16.53
C ALA A 75 2.61 -1.77 -16.52
N ILE A 76 1.31 -1.58 -16.32
CA ILE A 76 0.28 -2.63 -16.38
C ILE A 76 0.34 -3.34 -17.74
N LYS A 77 0.45 -2.59 -18.84
CA LYS A 77 0.53 -3.17 -20.20
C LYS A 77 1.78 -4.02 -20.45
N LYS A 78 2.85 -3.82 -19.67
CA LYS A 78 4.08 -4.60 -19.79
C LYS A 78 3.97 -5.99 -19.15
N GLY A 79 3.02 -6.19 -18.26
CA GLY A 79 2.80 -7.48 -17.61
C GLY A 79 3.95 -7.92 -16.70
N LYS A 80 4.63 -6.98 -16.07
CA LYS A 80 5.73 -7.21 -15.13
C LYS A 80 5.33 -6.73 -13.74
N PRO A 81 6.05 -7.14 -12.68
CA PRO A 81 5.81 -6.56 -11.36
C PRO A 81 5.85 -5.04 -11.39
N ILE A 82 5.00 -4.40 -10.61
CA ILE A 82 4.94 -2.94 -10.50
C ILE A 82 5.13 -2.58 -9.04
N TYR A 83 6.00 -1.61 -8.79
CA TYR A 83 6.25 -1.08 -7.45
C TYR A 83 5.68 0.34 -7.37
N GLU A 84 5.03 0.66 -6.25
CA GLU A 84 4.42 1.96 -5.99
C GLU A 84 3.35 2.35 -7.04
N ALA A 85 2.61 1.36 -7.54
CA ALA A 85 1.58 1.56 -8.55
C ALA A 85 0.54 2.59 -8.09
N THR A 86 0.40 3.69 -8.84
CA THR A 86 -0.42 4.83 -8.45
C THR A 86 -1.73 4.86 -9.21
N PHE A 87 -2.84 4.90 -8.49
CA PHE A 87 -4.19 5.02 -9.04
C PHE A 87 -4.91 6.20 -8.41
N ALA A 88 -5.56 7.01 -9.25
CA ALA A 88 -6.34 8.16 -8.80
C ALA A 88 -7.62 8.27 -9.62
N LEU A 89 -8.77 8.16 -8.95
CA LEU A 89 -10.10 8.31 -9.54
C LEU A 89 -11.13 8.64 -8.45
N ASN A 90 -12.20 9.35 -8.80
CA ASN A 90 -13.32 9.66 -7.89
C ASN A 90 -12.87 10.29 -6.55
N ASN A 91 -11.92 11.22 -6.60
CA ASN A 91 -11.33 11.86 -5.43
C ASN A 91 -10.64 10.90 -4.43
N ILE A 92 -10.22 9.72 -4.91
CA ILE A 92 -9.45 8.72 -4.17
C ILE A 92 -8.09 8.56 -4.83
N MET A 93 -7.04 8.35 -4.03
CA MET A 93 -5.71 8.03 -4.51
C MET A 93 -5.10 6.93 -3.65
N ILE A 94 -4.53 5.92 -4.31
CA ILE A 94 -3.67 4.92 -3.66
C ILE A 94 -2.32 4.84 -4.36
N ARG A 95 -1.32 4.38 -3.62
CA ARG A 95 -0.09 3.82 -4.13
C ARG A 95 0.02 2.42 -3.55
N ALA A 96 -0.06 1.42 -4.42
CA ALA A 96 0.09 0.03 -4.03
C ALA A 96 1.58 -0.31 -4.01
N ASP A 97 2.07 -0.81 -2.88
CA ASP A 97 3.51 -1.02 -2.65
C ASP A 97 4.08 -1.97 -3.69
N LEU A 98 3.48 -3.16 -3.87
CA LEU A 98 3.87 -4.14 -4.87
C LEU A 98 2.63 -4.75 -5.53
N MET A 99 2.69 -4.92 -6.84
CA MET A 99 1.72 -5.69 -7.63
C MET A 99 2.47 -6.66 -8.53
N ASN A 100 2.09 -7.94 -8.51
CA ASN A 100 2.66 -8.96 -9.37
C ASN A 100 1.60 -9.56 -10.27
N GLN A 101 1.87 -9.62 -11.59
CA GLN A 101 0.93 -10.18 -12.54
C GLN A 101 0.90 -11.71 -12.43
N THR A 102 -0.30 -12.26 -12.49
CA THR A 102 -0.59 -13.68 -12.57
C THR A 102 -1.13 -14.02 -13.97
N GLU A 103 -1.49 -15.28 -14.24
CA GLU A 103 -2.03 -15.70 -15.55
C GLU A 103 -3.27 -14.91 -15.96
N ASP A 104 -4.13 -14.56 -15.01
CA ASP A 104 -5.44 -13.98 -15.30
C ASP A 104 -5.79 -12.72 -14.46
N GLY A 105 -4.80 -12.09 -13.84
CA GLY A 105 -5.01 -10.91 -13.00
C GLY A 105 -3.75 -10.47 -12.27
N TRP A 106 -3.95 -9.93 -11.07
CA TRP A 106 -2.88 -9.36 -10.24
C TRP A 106 -2.99 -9.86 -8.81
N ASP A 107 -1.86 -10.16 -8.21
CA ASP A 107 -1.70 -10.26 -6.76
C ASP A 107 -1.20 -8.92 -6.23
N MET A 108 -1.77 -8.45 -5.12
CA MET A 108 -1.33 -7.23 -4.44
C MET A 108 -0.61 -7.57 -3.14
N TYR A 109 0.42 -6.80 -2.82
CA TYR A 109 1.24 -6.97 -1.63
C TYR A 109 1.38 -5.62 -0.92
N GLU A 110 0.89 -5.54 0.29
CA GLU A 110 1.08 -4.40 1.19
C GLU A 110 2.25 -4.69 2.12
N VAL A 111 3.26 -3.84 2.10
CA VAL A 111 4.51 -4.04 2.84
C VAL A 111 4.47 -3.30 4.17
N LYS A 112 4.83 -3.99 5.24
CA LYS A 112 4.87 -3.42 6.59
C LYS A 112 6.20 -3.73 7.27
N SER A 113 6.82 -2.71 7.85
CA SER A 113 8.05 -2.87 8.66
C SER A 113 7.82 -3.53 10.02
N SER A 114 6.60 -3.98 10.31
CA SER A 114 6.27 -4.74 11.52
C SER A 114 6.48 -6.23 11.32
N SER A 115 6.75 -6.95 12.42
CA SER A 115 6.89 -8.41 12.41
C SER A 115 5.58 -9.17 12.65
N LYS A 116 4.47 -8.47 12.80
CA LYS A 116 3.16 -9.09 13.08
C LYS A 116 2.07 -8.45 12.24
N LEU A 117 1.17 -9.30 11.73
CA LEU A 117 -0.08 -8.87 11.14
C LEU A 117 -0.96 -8.17 12.21
N LYS A 118 -1.58 -7.04 11.84
CA LYS A 118 -2.46 -6.27 12.72
C LYS A 118 -3.79 -6.00 12.00
N PRO A 119 -4.92 -5.84 12.75
CA PRO A 119 -6.24 -5.63 12.14
C PRO A 119 -6.27 -4.50 11.11
N TYR A 120 -5.67 -3.35 11.40
CA TYR A 120 -5.66 -2.22 10.47
C TYR A 120 -4.86 -2.47 9.18
N HIS A 121 -4.02 -3.52 9.10
CA HIS A 121 -3.39 -3.95 7.85
C HIS A 121 -4.42 -4.57 6.90
N ILE A 122 -5.45 -5.25 7.46
CA ILE A 122 -6.56 -5.79 6.67
C ILE A 122 -7.44 -4.66 6.13
N GLU A 123 -7.73 -3.66 6.96
CA GLU A 123 -8.50 -2.47 6.55
C GLU A 123 -7.78 -1.74 5.41
N ASP A 124 -6.47 -1.54 5.53
CA ASP A 124 -5.61 -0.93 4.51
C ASP A 124 -5.63 -1.74 3.20
N ALA A 125 -5.39 -3.04 3.28
CA ALA A 125 -5.42 -3.93 2.12
C ALA A 125 -6.82 -3.99 1.48
N SER A 126 -7.90 -3.94 2.27
CA SER A 126 -9.29 -3.94 1.79
C SER A 126 -9.63 -2.67 1.02
N PHE A 127 -9.21 -1.51 1.52
CA PHE A 127 -9.35 -0.25 0.81
C PHE A 127 -8.61 -0.26 -0.52
N GLN A 128 -7.38 -0.74 -0.55
CA GLN A 128 -6.60 -0.85 -1.78
C GLN A 128 -7.23 -1.83 -2.76
N TRP A 129 -7.62 -3.03 -2.31
CA TRP A 129 -8.34 -3.98 -3.16
C TRP A 129 -9.59 -3.38 -3.78
N TYR A 130 -10.39 -2.67 -2.97
CA TYR A 130 -11.59 -2.00 -3.48
C TYR A 130 -11.25 -1.01 -4.59
N VAL A 131 -10.24 -0.17 -4.39
CA VAL A 131 -9.82 0.81 -5.39
C VAL A 131 -9.29 0.11 -6.64
N LEU A 132 -8.44 -0.89 -6.50
CA LEU A 132 -7.87 -1.64 -7.64
C LEU A 132 -8.95 -2.38 -8.43
N SER A 133 -9.87 -3.08 -7.75
CA SER A 133 -10.85 -3.93 -8.42
C SER A 133 -12.09 -3.18 -8.89
N LYS A 134 -12.65 -2.29 -8.06
CA LYS A 134 -13.95 -1.63 -8.34
C LYS A 134 -13.81 -0.27 -9.01
N ILE A 135 -12.71 0.42 -8.77
CA ILE A 135 -12.46 1.76 -9.30
C ILE A 135 -11.54 1.69 -10.53
N ALA A 136 -10.39 1.02 -10.43
CA ALA A 136 -9.46 0.87 -11.55
C ALA A 136 -9.81 -0.31 -12.49
N GLY A 137 -10.75 -1.17 -12.12
CA GLY A 137 -11.23 -2.27 -12.97
C GLY A 137 -10.25 -3.43 -13.15
N LEU A 138 -9.26 -3.56 -12.27
CA LEU A 138 -8.29 -4.65 -12.32
C LEU A 138 -8.87 -5.92 -11.68
N LYS A 139 -8.56 -7.08 -12.25
CA LYS A 139 -8.82 -8.36 -11.59
C LYS A 139 -7.72 -8.61 -10.55
N ILE A 140 -8.07 -8.57 -9.28
CA ILE A 140 -7.19 -8.90 -8.17
C ILE A 140 -7.51 -10.33 -7.73
N ASN A 141 -6.50 -11.19 -7.69
CA ASN A 141 -6.65 -12.61 -7.35
C ASN A 141 -6.37 -12.84 -5.87
N ASN A 142 -5.25 -12.28 -5.36
CA ASN A 142 -4.89 -12.43 -3.96
C ASN A 142 -4.40 -11.10 -3.37
N ALA A 143 -4.59 -10.97 -2.06
CA ALA A 143 -4.00 -9.91 -1.24
C ALA A 143 -3.04 -10.51 -0.21
N TYR A 144 -1.87 -9.91 -0.12
CA TYR A 144 -0.86 -10.29 0.86
C TYR A 144 -0.46 -9.08 1.70
N VAL A 145 -0.24 -9.31 2.99
CA VAL A 145 0.50 -8.39 3.84
C VAL A 145 1.88 -8.98 4.08
N VAL A 146 2.90 -8.27 3.61
CA VAL A 146 4.29 -8.65 3.76
C VAL A 146 4.82 -8.06 5.06
N THR A 147 5.30 -8.89 5.96
CA THR A 147 5.86 -8.50 7.27
C THR A 147 7.29 -9.04 7.41
N ILE A 148 8.06 -8.44 8.32
CA ILE A 148 9.41 -8.94 8.63
C ILE A 148 9.29 -10.20 9.48
N ASP A 149 10.06 -11.24 9.14
CA ASP A 149 10.22 -12.39 10.03
C ASP A 149 11.12 -12.01 11.20
N SER A 150 10.57 -12.02 12.43
CA SER A 150 11.32 -11.70 13.65
C SER A 150 12.37 -12.77 14.02
N GLN A 151 12.36 -13.94 13.38
CA GLN A 151 13.32 -15.00 13.57
C GLN A 151 14.46 -14.95 12.54
N TYR A 152 14.37 -14.05 11.55
CA TYR A 152 15.41 -13.92 10.54
C TYR A 152 16.75 -13.54 11.17
N PHE A 153 17.77 -14.32 10.84
CA PHE A 153 19.14 -14.06 11.23
C PHE A 153 20.00 -13.78 9.99
N LYS A 154 20.55 -12.57 9.91
CA LYS A 154 21.39 -12.18 8.77
C LYS A 154 22.77 -12.84 8.87
N ALA A 155 23.08 -13.75 7.97
CA ALA A 155 24.39 -14.36 7.80
C ALA A 155 24.93 -14.00 6.40
N GLY A 156 25.65 -12.87 6.29
CA GLY A 156 26.16 -12.39 5.00
C GLY A 156 25.22 -11.42 4.30
N ALA A 157 24.92 -11.63 2.99
CA ALA A 157 23.94 -10.85 2.25
C ALA A 157 22.52 -11.09 2.81
N ILE A 158 21.64 -10.11 2.64
CA ILE A 158 20.23 -10.26 3.05
C ILE A 158 19.58 -11.25 2.08
N ASP A 159 18.91 -12.27 2.63
CA ASP A 159 18.02 -13.17 1.90
C ASP A 159 16.58 -12.67 2.10
N VAL A 160 16.02 -12.04 1.07
CA VAL A 160 14.69 -11.43 1.16
C VAL A 160 13.56 -12.46 1.28
N GLU A 161 13.73 -13.68 0.75
CA GLU A 161 12.72 -14.73 0.88
C GLU A 161 12.63 -15.26 2.32
N GLN A 162 13.73 -15.22 3.07
CA GLN A 162 13.75 -15.56 4.49
C GLN A 162 13.43 -14.36 5.39
N LEU A 163 13.76 -13.12 4.94
CA LEU A 163 13.48 -11.92 5.71
C LEU A 163 11.99 -11.62 5.79
N PHE A 164 11.23 -11.90 4.72
CA PHE A 164 9.84 -11.51 4.60
C PHE A 164 8.88 -12.69 4.72
N THR A 165 7.82 -12.50 5.51
CA THR A 165 6.66 -13.40 5.55
C THR A 165 5.54 -12.82 4.71
N LYS A 166 5.10 -13.53 3.67
CA LYS A 166 3.96 -13.17 2.83
C LYS A 166 2.68 -13.77 3.44
N ASN A 167 1.94 -12.99 4.23
CA ASN A 167 0.69 -13.40 4.85
C ASN A 167 -0.45 -13.26 3.84
N ASN A 168 -1.03 -14.37 3.37
CA ASN A 168 -2.22 -14.31 2.52
C ASN A 168 -3.42 -13.87 3.36
N VAL A 169 -4.00 -12.72 3.03
CA VAL A 169 -5.14 -12.10 3.71
C VAL A 169 -6.35 -11.95 2.78
N THR A 170 -6.35 -12.69 1.68
CA THR A 170 -7.40 -12.59 0.64
C THR A 170 -8.79 -12.77 1.21
N LYS A 171 -8.97 -13.77 2.09
CA LYS A 171 -10.27 -14.04 2.69
C LYS A 171 -10.73 -12.89 3.57
N GLU A 172 -9.88 -12.42 4.49
CA GLU A 172 -10.19 -11.32 5.41
C GLU A 172 -10.49 -10.03 4.65
N VAL A 173 -9.70 -9.74 3.60
CA VAL A 173 -9.90 -8.58 2.72
C VAL A 173 -11.25 -8.68 1.99
N THR A 174 -11.57 -9.83 1.38
CA THR A 174 -12.82 -10.01 0.64
C THR A 174 -14.05 -9.97 1.54
N ASP A 175 -13.96 -10.52 2.74
CA ASP A 175 -15.03 -10.43 3.75
C ASP A 175 -15.29 -8.97 4.17
N HIS A 176 -14.25 -8.12 4.18
CA HIS A 176 -14.34 -6.70 4.57
C HIS A 176 -14.80 -5.77 3.42
N LEU A 177 -14.75 -6.20 2.15
CA LEU A 177 -15.05 -5.34 1.00
C LEU A 177 -16.44 -4.72 1.01
N SER A 178 -17.42 -5.36 1.64
CA SER A 178 -18.81 -4.88 1.66
C SER A 178 -19.00 -3.57 2.42
N VAL A 179 -18.12 -3.27 3.39
CA VAL A 179 -18.21 -2.06 4.23
C VAL A 179 -17.41 -0.88 3.67
N VAL A 180 -16.37 -1.14 2.87
CA VAL A 180 -15.45 -0.12 2.33
C VAL A 180 -16.17 1.02 1.59
N PRO A 181 -17.18 0.78 0.72
CA PRO A 181 -17.88 1.89 0.05
C PRO A 181 -18.58 2.86 1.01
N GLY A 182 -19.21 2.32 2.06
CA GLY A 182 -19.86 3.12 3.09
C GLY A 182 -18.87 3.99 3.88
N GLU A 183 -17.73 3.42 4.19
CA GLU A 183 -16.63 4.12 4.88
C GLU A 183 -16.04 5.24 4.01
N ILE A 184 -15.79 4.97 2.73
CA ILE A 184 -15.34 5.99 1.77
C ILE A 184 -16.34 7.14 1.69
N ASN A 185 -17.64 6.84 1.53
CA ASN A 185 -18.67 7.86 1.43
C ASN A 185 -18.72 8.73 2.70
N LYS A 186 -18.65 8.10 3.88
CA LYS A 186 -18.60 8.84 5.16
C LYS A 186 -17.39 9.77 5.25
N MET A 187 -16.24 9.34 4.78
CA MET A 187 -14.98 10.10 4.86
C MET A 187 -14.87 11.21 3.81
N GLN A 188 -15.67 11.15 2.75
CA GLN A 188 -15.69 12.16 1.69
C GLN A 188 -16.82 13.20 1.86
N ALA A 189 -17.78 12.94 2.76
CA ALA A 189 -18.86 13.88 3.12
C ALA A 189 -18.34 15.05 3.95
#